data_330310fc09354556d0fe9f0ee17be0bc
#
_entry.id   330310fc09354556d0fe9f0ee17be0bc
#
_cell.length_a   1.000
_cell.length_b   1.000
_cell.length_c   1.000
_cell.angle_alpha   90.00
_cell.angle_beta   90.00
_cell.angle_gamma   90.00
#
_symmetry.space_group_name_H-M   'P 1'
#
loop_
_entity.id
_entity.type
_entity.pdbx_description
1 polymer ?
#
loop_
_entity_poly.entity_id
_entity_poly.type
_entity_poly.pdbx_seq_one_letter_code
_entity_poly.pdbx_strand_id
1 'polypeptide(L)'
;MRAEHALLSVPGVHRAIVDFDHQQVIVRTANYVTDEALAEAVDGVGFTLVLEMSPRRRDDDELEERSTPDDTPEEAPSPQAPDPEPEPYPARPHEAPRPDEEPSAWDPAERTEPQPLWRRIWFYASRAVVYGILFTIGLTLAYRFLPVPTTMLILSEGLFEGRAIKKNWVPLEQISPNLVRSVIASEDNEFCRHWGFDFKEMEDAWKDAKRGARLRGASTISQQTAKNVFLWPGRSWIRKGMEAYFTLMIEALWPKRRIMEVYLNVIEWGPGVFGADAAARKWFGKSASKLTRLEAARLAAILPSPKRYRANPPGPYVNDRGYTISARASSVDLNGADRCAMP
;
A
#
# COMPACT_ATOMS: atom_id res chain seq x y z
N MET A 1 22.28 9.38 7.69
CA MET A 1 22.27 9.48 9.19
C MET A 1 23.41 10.30 9.76
N ARG A 2 24.74 10.06 9.44
CA ARG A 2 25.83 10.87 10.01
C ARG A 2 25.81 12.31 9.53
N ALA A 3 25.67 12.57 8.24
CA ALA A 3 25.61 13.92 7.68
C ALA A 3 24.36 14.72 8.14
N GLU A 4 23.21 14.07 8.23
CA GLU A 4 21.98 14.68 8.74
C GLU A 4 22.12 15.12 10.20
N HIS A 5 22.72 14.26 11.03
CA HIS A 5 22.94 14.59 12.47
C HIS A 5 23.96 15.73 12.64
N ALA A 6 25.01 15.75 11.82
CA ALA A 6 26.00 16.80 11.80
C ALA A 6 25.38 18.16 11.40
N LEU A 7 24.55 18.20 10.39
CA LEU A 7 23.85 19.41 9.95
C LEU A 7 22.84 19.92 11.00
N LEU A 8 22.09 19.01 11.63
CA LEU A 8 21.14 19.36 12.70
C LEU A 8 21.82 19.84 13.97
N SER A 9 23.12 19.60 14.16
CA SER A 9 23.88 20.14 15.30
C SER A 9 24.30 21.62 15.11
N VAL A 10 24.18 22.17 13.90
CA VAL A 10 24.47 23.59 13.63
C VAL A 10 23.33 24.47 14.15
N PRO A 11 23.60 25.45 15.02
CA PRO A 11 22.56 26.36 15.53
C PRO A 11 21.85 27.10 14.39
N GLY A 12 20.52 27.00 14.33
CA GLY A 12 19.71 27.61 13.29
C GLY A 12 19.35 26.70 12.12
N VAL A 13 19.79 25.46 12.11
CA VAL A 13 19.31 24.45 11.16
C VAL A 13 18.04 23.79 11.74
N HIS A 14 16.92 23.98 11.05
CA HIS A 14 15.62 23.47 11.49
C HIS A 14 15.28 22.10 10.89
N ARG A 15 15.83 21.80 9.72
CA ARG A 15 15.59 20.52 9.04
C ARG A 15 16.70 20.20 8.05
N ALA A 16 17.17 18.96 8.05
CA ALA A 16 18.06 18.41 7.03
C ALA A 16 17.43 17.12 6.50
N ILE A 17 17.36 16.96 5.19
CA ILE A 17 16.85 15.74 4.52
C ILE A 17 17.94 15.29 3.56
N VAL A 18 18.40 14.05 3.72
CA VAL A 18 19.40 13.43 2.85
C VAL A 18 18.68 12.58 1.80
N ASP A 19 18.84 12.96 0.53
CA ASP A 19 18.37 12.19 -0.62
C ASP A 19 19.54 11.35 -1.15
N PHE A 20 19.49 10.05 -0.90
CA PHE A 20 20.54 9.11 -1.30
C PHE A 20 20.52 8.77 -2.81
N ASP A 21 19.36 8.91 -3.44
CA ASP A 21 19.20 8.57 -4.86
C ASP A 21 19.79 9.64 -5.76
N HIS A 22 19.71 10.90 -5.34
CA HIS A 22 20.27 12.06 -6.06
C HIS A 22 21.58 12.57 -5.46
N GLN A 23 22.08 11.95 -4.38
CA GLN A 23 23.29 12.38 -3.65
C GLN A 23 23.22 13.84 -3.17
N GLN A 24 22.05 14.31 -2.77
CA GLN A 24 21.78 15.67 -2.36
C GLN A 24 21.31 15.75 -0.91
N VAL A 25 21.57 16.89 -0.27
CA VAL A 25 21.05 17.20 1.05
C VAL A 25 20.28 18.52 0.98
N ILE A 26 19.02 18.49 1.35
CA ILE A 26 18.19 19.69 1.44
C ILE A 26 18.18 20.16 2.88
N VAL A 27 18.68 21.38 3.13
CA VAL A 27 18.77 21.96 4.47
C VAL A 27 17.87 23.19 4.55
N ARG A 28 17.02 23.27 5.58
CA ARG A 28 16.29 24.51 5.94
C ARG A 28 16.97 25.17 7.12
N THR A 29 17.45 26.40 6.90
CA THR A 29 18.19 27.18 7.90
C THR A 29 17.49 28.51 8.18
N ALA A 30 17.78 29.09 9.35
CA ALA A 30 17.50 30.49 9.59
C ALA A 30 18.47 31.39 8.81
N ASN A 31 18.10 32.64 8.55
CA ASN A 31 18.84 33.57 7.70
C ASN A 31 20.27 33.95 8.17
N TYR A 32 20.62 33.57 9.41
CA TYR A 32 21.93 33.84 10.01
C TYR A 32 22.94 32.68 9.92
N VAL A 33 22.51 31.52 9.40
CA VAL A 33 23.40 30.36 9.23
C VAL A 33 24.23 30.55 7.96
N THR A 34 25.56 30.55 8.11
CA THR A 34 26.49 30.74 6.99
C THR A 34 26.78 29.40 6.29
N ASP A 35 27.13 29.51 5.00
CA ASP A 35 27.47 28.32 4.19
C ASP A 35 28.76 27.64 4.72
N GLU A 36 29.67 28.42 5.30
CA GLU A 36 30.90 27.92 5.93
C GLU A 36 30.56 27.02 7.14
N ALA A 37 29.60 27.41 7.98
CA ALA A 37 29.19 26.62 9.14
C ALA A 37 28.55 25.27 8.75
N LEU A 38 27.83 25.26 7.63
CA LEU A 38 27.25 24.02 7.07
C LEU A 38 28.33 23.14 6.45
N ALA A 39 29.30 23.73 5.74
CA ALA A 39 30.42 23.00 5.14
C ALA A 39 31.31 22.36 6.19
N GLU A 40 31.67 23.08 7.25
CA GLU A 40 32.48 22.57 8.36
C GLU A 40 31.81 21.40 9.08
N ALA A 41 30.48 21.47 9.26
CA ALA A 41 29.72 20.40 9.91
C ALA A 41 29.73 19.08 9.10
N VAL A 42 29.73 19.13 7.78
CA VAL A 42 29.71 17.92 6.94
C VAL A 42 31.12 17.42 6.61
N ASP A 43 32.12 18.31 6.54
CA ASP A 43 33.52 17.92 6.30
C ASP A 43 34.05 17.04 7.44
N GLY A 44 33.70 17.34 8.69
CA GLY A 44 34.03 16.54 9.86
C GLY A 44 33.49 15.10 9.85
N VAL A 45 32.56 14.78 8.96
CA VAL A 45 31.98 13.42 8.77
C VAL A 45 32.29 12.81 7.41
N GLY A 46 33.17 13.47 6.61
CA GLY A 46 33.69 12.95 5.34
C GLY A 46 32.81 13.20 4.12
N PHE A 47 32.03 14.28 4.12
CA PHE A 47 31.22 14.71 2.98
C PHE A 47 31.64 16.09 2.50
N THR A 48 31.53 16.34 1.16
CA THR A 48 31.78 17.65 0.56
C THR A 48 30.46 18.31 0.26
N LEU A 49 30.25 19.56 0.73
CA LEU A 49 29.05 20.32 0.46
C LEU A 49 29.19 21.07 -0.88
N VAL A 50 28.27 20.84 -1.81
CA VAL A 50 28.12 21.63 -3.04
C VAL A 50 26.82 22.40 -2.92
N LEU A 51 26.93 23.76 -2.87
CA LEU A 51 25.76 24.63 -2.70
C LEU A 51 25.16 24.95 -4.06
N GLU A 52 23.96 24.56 -4.32
CA GLU A 52 23.16 24.97 -5.47
C GLU A 52 22.09 25.97 -4.99
N MET A 53 22.30 27.27 -5.31
CA MET A 53 21.34 28.31 -4.93
C MET A 53 20.09 28.23 -5.80
N SER A 54 18.98 27.82 -5.21
CA SER A 54 17.66 27.92 -5.84
C SER A 54 17.24 29.41 -5.90
N PRO A 55 16.75 29.95 -7.02
CA PRO A 55 16.33 31.35 -7.10
C PRO A 55 15.16 31.59 -6.13
N ARG A 56 15.30 32.59 -5.26
CA ARG A 56 14.26 33.04 -4.32
C ARG A 56 12.99 33.38 -5.10
N ARG A 57 11.88 32.74 -4.75
CA ARG A 57 10.55 33.27 -5.09
C ARG A 57 10.35 34.60 -4.35
N ARG A 58 9.96 35.62 -5.11
CA ARG A 58 9.84 37.02 -4.70
C ARG A 58 8.47 37.32 -4.05
N ASP A 59 7.83 36.37 -3.39
CA ASP A 59 6.42 36.48 -2.96
C ASP A 59 6.22 36.57 -1.44
N ASP A 60 7.30 36.66 -0.63
CA ASP A 60 7.17 36.66 0.84
C ASP A 60 7.52 38.00 1.53
N ASP A 61 7.76 39.11 0.79
CA ASP A 61 8.21 40.40 1.36
C ASP A 61 7.10 41.49 1.48
N GLU A 62 5.82 41.14 1.37
CA GLU A 62 4.73 42.16 1.37
C GLU A 62 3.68 42.03 2.52
N LEU A 63 4.05 41.49 3.67
CA LEU A 63 3.11 41.36 4.81
C LEU A 63 3.65 41.81 6.19
N GLU A 64 4.56 42.82 6.19
CA GLU A 64 4.99 43.37 7.50
C GLU A 64 5.17 44.91 7.44
N GLU A 65 4.06 45.64 7.17
CA GLU A 65 3.95 47.05 7.54
C GLU A 65 2.48 47.52 7.47
N ARG A 66 1.66 47.14 8.46
CA ARG A 66 0.45 47.90 8.82
C ARG A 66 0.00 47.51 10.23
N SER A 67 0.52 48.21 11.21
CA SER A 67 -0.17 48.34 12.49
C SER A 67 0.23 49.63 13.17
N THR A 68 -0.63 50.59 13.12
CA THR A 68 -1.02 51.40 14.29
C THR A 68 -2.34 52.09 13.99
N PRO A 69 -3.40 51.96 14.76
CA PRO A 69 -4.59 52.76 14.66
C PRO A 69 -4.38 54.04 15.48
N ASP A 70 -4.57 55.17 14.83
CA ASP A 70 -4.75 56.48 15.47
C ASP A 70 -6.23 56.67 15.82
N ASP A 71 -6.50 56.64 17.11
CA ASP A 71 -7.83 56.92 17.69
C ASP A 71 -8.02 58.43 17.80
N THR A 72 -8.73 59.03 16.83
CA THR A 72 -9.38 60.33 17.02
C THR A 72 -10.84 60.22 16.63
N PRO A 73 -11.78 60.62 17.50
CA PRO A 73 -13.21 60.51 17.21
C PRO A 73 -13.62 61.63 16.24
N GLU A 74 -14.10 61.25 15.08
CA GLU A 74 -14.67 62.19 14.07
C GLU A 74 -16.15 62.39 14.34
N GLU A 75 -16.49 63.66 14.45
CA GLU A 75 -17.79 64.25 14.76
C GLU A 75 -18.85 63.86 13.71
N ALA A 76 -20.02 63.40 14.16
CA ALA A 76 -21.15 63.00 13.31
C ALA A 76 -21.68 64.14 12.48
N PRO A 77 -21.87 64.01 11.16
CA PRO A 77 -22.50 65.02 10.34
C PRO A 77 -24.03 65.09 10.56
N SER A 78 -24.52 66.31 10.63
CA SER A 78 -25.93 66.66 10.74
C SER A 78 -26.79 66.10 9.59
N PRO A 79 -28.07 65.81 9.81
CA PRO A 79 -28.92 65.24 8.77
C PRO A 79 -29.16 66.25 7.66
N GLN A 80 -28.76 65.92 6.45
CA GLN A 80 -29.09 66.65 5.22
C GLN A 80 -30.59 66.42 4.87
N ALA A 81 -31.19 67.49 4.38
CA ALA A 81 -32.56 67.51 3.88
C ALA A 81 -32.68 66.55 2.64
N PRO A 82 -33.86 65.92 2.44
CA PRO A 82 -34.04 65.04 1.28
C PRO A 82 -33.96 65.84 -0.02
N ASP A 83 -33.20 65.30 -0.97
CA ASP A 83 -33.08 65.76 -2.33
C ASP A 83 -34.46 65.80 -3.02
N PRO A 84 -34.79 66.80 -3.85
CA PRO A 84 -36.02 66.85 -4.62
C PRO A 84 -36.09 65.67 -5.60
N GLU A 85 -37.25 65.05 -5.71
CA GLU A 85 -37.54 64.00 -6.67
C GLU A 85 -37.09 64.39 -8.10
N PRO A 86 -36.40 63.50 -8.82
CA PRO A 86 -36.02 63.79 -10.19
C PRO A 86 -37.25 63.86 -11.08
N GLU A 87 -37.38 64.98 -11.83
CA GLU A 87 -38.43 65.12 -12.86
C GLU A 87 -38.34 63.94 -13.87
N PRO A 88 -39.54 63.48 -14.37
CA PRO A 88 -39.54 62.37 -15.34
C PRO A 88 -38.85 62.82 -16.63
N TYR A 89 -37.79 62.10 -16.96
CA TYR A 89 -37.08 62.28 -18.23
C TYR A 89 -38.06 62.12 -19.39
N PRO A 90 -38.05 63.05 -20.35
CA PRO A 90 -38.82 62.89 -21.57
C PRO A 90 -38.39 61.62 -22.29
N ALA A 91 -39.35 60.80 -22.64
CA ALA A 91 -39.09 59.57 -23.40
C ALA A 91 -38.27 59.94 -24.67
N ARG A 92 -37.08 59.38 -24.77
CA ARG A 92 -36.28 59.49 -25.99
C ARG A 92 -37.11 58.92 -27.14
N PRO A 93 -37.21 59.62 -28.29
CA PRO A 93 -37.77 59.02 -29.48
C PRO A 93 -37.04 57.69 -29.78
N HIS A 94 -37.80 56.64 -30.06
CA HIS A 94 -37.22 55.41 -30.57
C HIS A 94 -36.43 55.74 -31.84
N GLU A 95 -35.11 55.83 -31.69
CA GLU A 95 -34.19 55.94 -32.82
C GLU A 95 -34.33 54.63 -33.58
N ALA A 96 -34.86 54.69 -34.80
CA ALA A 96 -34.88 53.54 -35.68
C ALA A 96 -33.47 52.98 -35.85
N PRO A 97 -33.27 51.66 -35.82
CA PRO A 97 -31.95 51.08 -36.02
C PRO A 97 -31.33 51.60 -37.33
N ARG A 98 -30.11 52.05 -37.27
CA ARG A 98 -29.40 52.56 -38.47
C ARG A 98 -29.27 51.39 -39.48
N PRO A 99 -29.44 51.66 -40.76
CA PRO A 99 -29.41 50.63 -41.80
C PRO A 99 -28.05 49.95 -41.97
N ASP A 100 -27.06 50.41 -41.29
CA ASP A 100 -25.64 49.98 -41.30
C ASP A 100 -25.22 49.19 -40.05
N GLU A 101 -26.13 49.04 -39.07
CA GLU A 101 -25.91 48.06 -37.99
C GLU A 101 -26.32 46.66 -38.57
N GLU A 102 -25.39 46.02 -39.28
CA GLU A 102 -25.49 44.58 -39.48
C GLU A 102 -25.65 43.92 -38.11
N PRO A 103 -26.62 42.97 -37.94
CA PRO A 103 -26.69 42.18 -36.71
C PRO A 103 -25.33 41.57 -36.49
N SER A 104 -24.75 41.87 -35.32
CA SER A 104 -23.42 41.37 -34.97
C SER A 104 -23.37 39.91 -35.34
N ALA A 105 -22.66 39.64 -36.45
CA ALA A 105 -22.45 38.29 -36.92
C ALA A 105 -21.96 37.52 -35.71
N TRP A 106 -22.68 36.48 -35.35
CA TRP A 106 -22.33 35.52 -34.34
C TRP A 106 -20.82 35.30 -34.40
N ASP A 107 -20.12 35.78 -33.36
CA ASP A 107 -18.66 35.80 -33.32
C ASP A 107 -18.19 34.36 -33.26
N PRO A 108 -17.66 33.78 -34.35
CA PRO A 108 -17.17 32.41 -34.32
C PRO A 108 -15.88 32.27 -33.51
N ALA A 109 -15.46 33.34 -32.79
CA ALA A 109 -14.25 33.37 -32.00
C ALA A 109 -14.40 32.80 -30.58
N GLU A 110 -15.59 32.43 -30.12
CA GLU A 110 -15.71 31.44 -29.02
C GLU A 110 -15.38 30.02 -29.50
N ARG A 111 -14.34 29.90 -30.32
CA ARG A 111 -13.68 28.60 -30.47
C ARG A 111 -13.01 28.29 -29.15
N THR A 112 -13.68 27.43 -28.38
CA THR A 112 -13.04 26.78 -27.24
C THR A 112 -11.69 26.25 -27.70
N GLU A 113 -10.62 26.91 -27.27
CA GLU A 113 -9.26 26.48 -27.60
C GLU A 113 -9.14 24.99 -27.33
N PRO A 114 -8.60 24.21 -28.26
CA PRO A 114 -8.50 22.76 -28.08
C PRO A 114 -7.70 22.50 -26.80
N GLN A 115 -8.36 21.85 -25.83
CA GLN A 115 -7.76 21.54 -24.55
C GLN A 115 -6.40 20.87 -24.78
N PRO A 116 -5.31 21.32 -24.13
CA PRO A 116 -3.99 20.80 -24.37
C PRO A 116 -3.95 19.29 -24.10
N LEU A 117 -3.26 18.57 -24.97
CA LEU A 117 -3.24 17.11 -25.00
C LEU A 117 -2.95 16.47 -23.62
N TRP A 118 -2.08 17.09 -22.82
CA TRP A 118 -1.72 16.64 -21.48
C TRP A 118 -2.93 16.64 -20.51
N ARG A 119 -3.87 17.60 -20.62
CA ARG A 119 -5.11 17.62 -19.79
C ARG A 119 -6.01 16.45 -20.13
N ARG A 120 -6.12 16.09 -21.42
CA ARG A 120 -6.89 14.92 -21.84
C ARG A 120 -6.24 13.63 -21.38
N ILE A 121 -4.90 13.50 -21.50
CA ILE A 121 -4.15 12.35 -20.98
C ILE A 121 -4.33 12.24 -19.46
N TRP A 122 -4.16 13.32 -18.73
CA TRP A 122 -4.37 13.34 -17.26
C TRP A 122 -5.79 12.94 -16.87
N PHE A 123 -6.78 13.43 -17.59
CA PHE A 123 -8.18 13.10 -17.36
C PHE A 123 -8.48 11.60 -17.55
N TYR A 124 -7.99 11.00 -18.63
CA TYR A 124 -8.16 9.56 -18.84
C TYR A 124 -7.31 8.71 -17.88
N ALA A 125 -6.09 9.12 -17.59
CA ALA A 125 -5.21 8.44 -16.65
C ALA A 125 -5.80 8.41 -15.23
N SER A 126 -6.30 9.55 -14.74
CA SER A 126 -6.94 9.61 -13.42
C SER A 126 -8.20 8.71 -13.32
N ARG A 127 -9.01 8.68 -14.38
CA ARG A 127 -10.17 7.78 -14.45
C ARG A 127 -9.77 6.32 -14.50
N ALA A 128 -8.74 5.98 -15.27
CA ALA A 128 -8.21 4.62 -15.31
C ALA A 128 -7.73 4.15 -13.94
N VAL A 129 -7.05 5.02 -13.18
CA VAL A 129 -6.63 4.74 -11.79
C VAL A 129 -7.85 4.53 -10.90
N VAL A 130 -8.85 5.41 -10.94
CA VAL A 130 -10.08 5.28 -10.14
C VAL A 130 -10.81 3.98 -10.47
N TYR A 131 -11.02 3.67 -11.76
CA TYR A 131 -11.66 2.42 -12.16
C TYR A 131 -10.83 1.19 -11.79
N GLY A 132 -9.50 1.28 -11.87
CA GLY A 132 -8.60 0.23 -11.39
C GLY A 132 -8.77 -0.04 -9.89
N ILE A 133 -8.82 1.00 -9.07
CA ILE A 133 -9.07 0.88 -7.62
C ILE A 133 -10.46 0.29 -7.36
N LEU A 134 -11.51 0.81 -8.01
CA LEU A 134 -12.86 0.27 -7.84
C LEU A 134 -12.97 -1.19 -8.27
N PHE A 135 -12.29 -1.56 -9.35
CA PHE A 135 -12.23 -2.95 -9.80
C PHE A 135 -11.56 -3.86 -8.78
N THR A 136 -10.41 -3.45 -8.21
CA THR A 136 -9.71 -4.25 -7.19
C THR A 136 -10.52 -4.38 -5.91
N ILE A 137 -11.24 -3.32 -5.49
CA ILE A 137 -12.19 -3.37 -4.36
C ILE A 137 -13.31 -4.36 -4.66
N GLY A 138 -13.95 -4.23 -5.82
CA GLY A 138 -15.05 -5.12 -6.25
C GLY A 138 -14.61 -6.58 -6.33
N LEU A 139 -13.43 -6.86 -6.88
CA LEU A 139 -12.86 -8.20 -6.96
C LEU A 139 -12.57 -8.78 -5.57
N THR A 140 -11.99 -7.97 -4.68
CA THR A 140 -11.70 -8.38 -3.30
C THR A 140 -13.00 -8.66 -2.55
N LEU A 141 -14.02 -7.83 -2.70
CA LEU A 141 -15.35 -8.07 -2.13
C LEU A 141 -16.00 -9.33 -2.70
N ALA A 142 -15.89 -9.58 -4.00
CA ALA A 142 -16.41 -10.81 -4.60
C ALA A 142 -15.75 -12.06 -4.02
N TYR A 143 -14.42 -12.04 -3.86
CA TYR A 143 -13.66 -13.15 -3.28
C TYR A 143 -13.84 -13.31 -1.76
N ARG A 144 -14.48 -12.35 -1.09
CA ARG A 144 -14.95 -12.56 0.29
C ARG A 144 -15.95 -13.72 0.38
N PHE A 145 -16.77 -13.90 -0.64
CA PHE A 145 -17.89 -14.86 -0.63
C PHE A 145 -17.70 -16.01 -1.62
N LEU A 146 -17.03 -15.75 -2.74
CA LEU A 146 -16.86 -16.71 -3.82
C LEU A 146 -15.51 -17.44 -3.73
N PRO A 147 -15.45 -18.72 -4.10
CA PRO A 147 -14.17 -19.40 -4.30
C PRO A 147 -13.31 -18.68 -5.33
N VAL A 148 -11.99 -18.60 -5.06
CA VAL A 148 -11.03 -18.08 -6.04
C VAL A 148 -10.83 -19.13 -7.13
N PRO A 149 -11.29 -18.91 -8.38
CA PRO A 149 -11.33 -19.95 -9.40
C PRO A 149 -9.92 -20.35 -9.86
N THR A 150 -9.07 -19.35 -10.05
CA THR A 150 -7.66 -19.54 -10.44
C THR A 150 -6.82 -18.35 -9.97
N THR A 151 -5.51 -18.50 -10.00
CA THR A 151 -4.55 -17.44 -9.67
C THR A 151 -3.50 -17.34 -10.76
N MET A 152 -2.80 -16.21 -10.85
CA MET A 152 -1.71 -16.04 -11.82
C MET A 152 -0.61 -17.09 -11.63
N LEU A 153 -0.37 -17.54 -10.40
CA LEU A 153 0.58 -18.62 -10.12
C LEU A 153 0.09 -19.95 -10.71
N ILE A 154 -1.18 -20.31 -10.53
CA ILE A 154 -1.78 -21.54 -11.08
C ILE A 154 -1.74 -21.52 -12.60
N LEU A 155 -2.10 -20.37 -13.20
CA LEU A 155 -2.04 -20.19 -14.66
C LEU A 155 -0.61 -20.32 -15.18
N SER A 156 0.37 -19.72 -14.50
CA SER A 156 1.77 -19.81 -14.92
C SER A 156 2.31 -21.25 -14.87
N GLU A 157 1.98 -22.01 -13.84
CA GLU A 157 2.37 -23.43 -13.73
C GLU A 157 1.74 -24.29 -14.85
N GLY A 158 0.44 -24.05 -15.12
CA GLY A 158 -0.25 -24.81 -16.17
C GLY A 158 0.15 -24.44 -17.58
N LEU A 159 0.24 -23.14 -17.90
CA LEU A 159 0.46 -22.66 -19.27
C LEU A 159 1.93 -22.65 -19.67
N PHE A 160 2.82 -22.17 -18.76
CA PHE A 160 4.24 -21.98 -19.11
C PHE A 160 5.10 -23.17 -18.73
N GLU A 161 4.76 -23.86 -17.63
CA GLU A 161 5.53 -25.05 -17.23
C GLU A 161 4.89 -26.37 -17.69
N GLY A 162 3.74 -26.31 -18.37
CA GLY A 162 3.04 -27.49 -18.95
C GLY A 162 2.62 -28.51 -17.88
N ARG A 163 2.45 -28.10 -16.62
CA ARG A 163 2.14 -29.02 -15.53
C ARG A 163 0.66 -29.31 -15.41
N ALA A 164 0.32 -30.56 -15.15
CA ALA A 164 -1.06 -30.93 -14.81
C ALA A 164 -1.41 -30.33 -13.44
N ILE A 165 -2.38 -29.42 -13.43
CA ILE A 165 -2.83 -28.75 -12.22
C ILE A 165 -3.84 -29.62 -11.48
N LYS A 166 -3.57 -29.87 -10.20
CA LYS A 166 -4.49 -30.52 -9.25
C LYS A 166 -4.94 -29.48 -8.25
N LYS A 167 -6.20 -29.07 -8.33
CA LYS A 167 -6.84 -28.13 -7.42
C LYS A 167 -8.23 -28.65 -7.06
N ASN A 168 -8.54 -28.64 -5.79
CA ASN A 168 -9.90 -28.90 -5.29
C ASN A 168 -10.18 -27.92 -4.16
N TRP A 169 -11.12 -27.00 -4.40
CA TRP A 169 -11.56 -26.04 -3.39
C TRP A 169 -12.49 -26.74 -2.40
N VAL A 170 -12.20 -26.59 -1.12
CA VAL A 170 -13.07 -27.06 -0.04
C VAL A 170 -13.28 -25.93 0.98
N PRO A 171 -14.48 -25.79 1.55
CA PRO A 171 -14.71 -24.83 2.62
C PRO A 171 -13.88 -25.18 3.86
N LEU A 172 -13.63 -24.19 4.71
CA LEU A 172 -12.75 -24.36 5.88
C LEU A 172 -13.22 -25.47 6.83
N GLU A 173 -14.53 -25.67 6.93
CA GLU A 173 -15.15 -26.73 7.73
C GLU A 173 -14.77 -28.14 7.26
N GLN A 174 -14.34 -28.27 6.02
CA GLN A 174 -13.88 -29.54 5.45
C GLN A 174 -12.36 -29.70 5.49
N ILE A 175 -11.68 -28.79 6.16
CA ILE A 175 -10.24 -28.87 6.41
C ILE A 175 -10.01 -29.18 7.89
N SER A 176 -9.13 -30.16 8.16
CA SER A 176 -8.81 -30.54 9.53
C SER A 176 -8.29 -29.34 10.34
N PRO A 177 -8.79 -29.06 11.54
CA PRO A 177 -8.25 -28.06 12.45
C PRO A 177 -6.75 -28.23 12.69
N ASN A 178 -6.24 -29.47 12.61
CA ASN A 178 -4.82 -29.74 12.73
C ASN A 178 -3.99 -29.02 11.65
N LEU A 179 -4.52 -28.86 10.41
CA LEU A 179 -3.79 -28.17 9.35
C LEU A 179 -3.78 -26.66 9.59
N VAL A 180 -4.92 -26.08 10.01
CA VAL A 180 -5.01 -24.66 10.37
C VAL A 180 -3.99 -24.32 11.45
N ARG A 181 -3.95 -25.09 12.54
CA ARG A 181 -3.02 -24.91 13.66
C ARG A 181 -1.56 -25.09 13.25
N SER A 182 -1.29 -26.09 12.42
CA SER A 182 0.07 -26.33 11.91
C SER A 182 0.59 -25.19 11.04
N VAL A 183 -0.28 -24.61 10.22
CA VAL A 183 0.05 -23.45 9.37
C VAL A 183 0.28 -22.21 10.23
N ILE A 184 -0.60 -21.91 11.18
CA ILE A 184 -0.40 -20.82 12.13
C ILE A 184 0.95 -20.98 12.86
N ALA A 185 1.20 -22.17 13.42
CA ALA A 185 2.41 -22.46 14.19
C ALA A 185 3.71 -22.40 13.37
N SER A 186 3.64 -22.56 12.03
CA SER A 186 4.81 -22.58 11.16
C SER A 186 5.07 -21.31 10.39
N GLU A 187 4.01 -20.60 10.00
CA GLU A 187 4.07 -19.45 9.08
C GLU A 187 3.77 -18.12 9.80
N ASP A 188 2.90 -18.13 10.85
CA ASP A 188 2.40 -16.85 11.40
C ASP A 188 1.75 -17.07 12.78
N ASN A 189 2.55 -17.16 13.83
CA ASN A 189 2.06 -17.44 15.20
C ASN A 189 1.09 -16.38 15.74
N GLU A 190 1.20 -15.15 15.26
CA GLU A 190 0.40 -14.00 15.72
C GLU A 190 -0.74 -13.67 14.75
N PHE A 191 -1.11 -14.58 13.85
CA PHE A 191 -2.10 -14.37 12.79
C PHE A 191 -3.39 -13.70 13.26
N CYS A 192 -3.88 -14.10 14.43
CA CYS A 192 -5.12 -13.55 15.00
C CYS A 192 -4.92 -12.18 15.70
N ARG A 193 -3.68 -11.72 15.91
CA ARG A 193 -3.39 -10.54 16.70
C ARG A 193 -2.95 -9.33 15.89
N HIS A 194 -2.32 -9.56 14.73
CA HIS A 194 -1.90 -8.47 13.85
C HIS A 194 -2.91 -8.21 12.74
N TRP A 195 -2.78 -7.06 12.11
CA TRP A 195 -3.61 -6.61 10.98
C TRP A 195 -2.81 -6.66 9.67
N GLY A 196 -2.51 -7.87 9.23
CA GLY A 196 -1.83 -8.18 7.98
C GLY A 196 -0.30 -8.12 8.02
N PHE A 197 0.29 -7.40 8.95
CA PHE A 197 1.73 -7.25 9.10
C PHE A 197 2.15 -7.52 10.55
N ASP A 198 3.09 -8.42 10.73
CA ASP A 198 3.77 -8.65 12.01
C ASP A 198 5.05 -7.81 12.06
N PHE A 199 4.91 -6.56 12.54
CA PHE A 199 6.04 -5.64 12.64
C PHE A 199 7.10 -6.12 13.63
N LYS A 200 6.70 -6.87 14.67
CA LYS A 200 7.63 -7.43 15.64
C LYS A 200 8.50 -8.52 15.03
N GLU A 201 7.87 -9.48 14.34
CA GLU A 201 8.62 -10.53 13.63
C GLU A 201 9.52 -9.95 12.52
N MET A 202 9.06 -8.88 11.84
CA MET A 202 9.87 -8.15 10.85
C MET A 202 11.08 -7.48 11.49
N GLU A 203 10.92 -6.84 12.65
CA GLU A 203 12.02 -6.21 13.41
C GLU A 203 13.02 -7.25 13.91
N ASP A 204 12.53 -8.37 14.45
CA ASP A 204 13.37 -9.46 14.94
C ASP A 204 14.14 -10.13 13.81
N ALA A 205 13.50 -10.39 12.66
CA ALA A 205 14.17 -10.89 11.46
C ALA A 205 15.26 -9.93 10.94
N TRP A 206 15.03 -8.62 11.01
CA TRP A 206 16.01 -7.59 10.67
C TRP A 206 17.20 -7.57 11.63
N LYS A 207 16.94 -7.66 12.95
CA LYS A 207 18.01 -7.74 13.97
C LYS A 207 18.88 -8.99 13.79
N ASP A 208 18.24 -10.14 13.52
CA ASP A 208 18.95 -11.40 13.27
C ASP A 208 19.81 -11.32 11.99
N ALA A 209 19.29 -10.72 10.92
CA ALA A 209 20.04 -10.50 9.68
C ALA A 209 21.28 -9.61 9.90
N LYS A 210 21.16 -8.55 10.70
CA LYS A 210 22.29 -7.69 11.07
C LYS A 210 23.37 -8.42 11.88
N ARG A 211 22.99 -9.47 12.62
CA ARG A 211 23.93 -10.34 13.36
C ARG A 211 24.54 -11.43 12.50
N GLY A 212 24.29 -11.44 11.16
CA GLY A 212 24.81 -12.43 10.23
C GLY A 212 23.99 -13.73 10.18
N ALA A 213 22.85 -13.80 10.84
CA ALA A 213 21.94 -14.92 10.70
C ALA A 213 21.25 -14.90 9.34
N ARG A 214 20.90 -16.08 8.83
CA ARG A 214 20.13 -16.18 7.57
C ARG A 214 18.78 -15.50 7.74
N LEU A 215 18.47 -14.59 6.81
CA LEU A 215 17.20 -13.85 6.81
C LEU A 215 16.02 -14.85 6.86
N ARG A 216 15.26 -14.84 7.95
CA ARG A 216 14.01 -15.59 8.03
C ARG A 216 12.93 -14.89 7.21
N GLY A 217 12.01 -15.66 6.63
CA GLY A 217 10.82 -15.08 6.01
C GLY A 217 9.89 -14.52 7.12
N ALA A 218 9.71 -13.21 7.14
CA ALA A 218 8.79 -12.51 8.04
C ALA A 218 7.47 -12.15 7.32
N SER A 219 7.05 -12.96 6.33
CA SER A 219 5.81 -12.73 5.59
C SER A 219 4.65 -13.46 6.28
N THR A 220 3.59 -12.72 6.59
CA THR A 220 2.39 -13.24 7.24
C THR A 220 1.53 -14.09 6.29
N ILE A 221 0.58 -14.85 6.85
CA ILE A 221 -0.43 -15.58 6.08
C ILE A 221 -1.23 -14.62 5.19
N SER A 222 -1.58 -13.45 5.69
CA SER A 222 -2.31 -12.43 4.91
C SER A 222 -1.51 -11.91 3.72
N GLN A 223 -0.22 -11.62 3.90
CA GLN A 223 0.67 -11.22 2.80
C GLN A 223 0.82 -12.33 1.75
N GLN A 224 0.98 -13.58 2.20
CA GLN A 224 1.05 -14.72 1.29
C GLN A 224 -0.26 -14.95 0.54
N THR A 225 -1.42 -14.75 1.18
CA THR A 225 -2.74 -14.83 0.56
C THR A 225 -2.89 -13.74 -0.51
N ALA A 226 -2.63 -12.48 -0.16
CA ALA A 226 -2.68 -11.36 -1.08
C ALA A 226 -1.80 -11.58 -2.32
N LYS A 227 -0.55 -12.00 -2.09
CA LYS A 227 0.39 -12.34 -3.16
C LYS A 227 -0.14 -13.43 -4.09
N ASN A 228 -0.63 -14.54 -3.53
CA ASN A 228 -1.02 -15.70 -4.33
C ASN A 228 -2.34 -15.47 -5.09
N VAL A 229 -3.27 -14.70 -4.53
CA VAL A 229 -4.58 -14.43 -5.15
C VAL A 229 -4.49 -13.39 -6.26
N PHE A 230 -3.79 -12.27 -6.02
CA PHE A 230 -3.89 -11.09 -6.86
C PHE A 230 -2.65 -10.79 -7.71
N LEU A 231 -1.48 -11.40 -7.40
CA LEU A 231 -0.24 -11.00 -8.03
C LEU A 231 0.37 -12.10 -8.89
N TRP A 232 1.25 -11.66 -9.78
CA TRP A 232 2.03 -12.52 -10.68
C TRP A 232 3.26 -13.09 -9.99
N PRO A 233 3.78 -14.24 -10.47
CA PRO A 233 5.05 -14.79 -9.98
C PRO A 233 6.23 -13.86 -10.31
N GLY A 234 7.29 -13.93 -9.50
CA GLY A 234 8.50 -13.12 -9.68
C GLY A 234 8.83 -12.25 -8.47
N ARG A 235 9.90 -11.44 -8.58
CA ARG A 235 10.39 -10.54 -7.52
C ARG A 235 10.59 -9.15 -8.11
N SER A 236 9.84 -8.16 -7.60
CA SER A 236 10.06 -6.74 -7.90
C SER A 236 9.55 -5.89 -6.75
N TRP A 237 10.08 -4.68 -6.62
CA TRP A 237 9.64 -3.72 -5.61
C TRP A 237 8.18 -3.27 -5.83
N ILE A 238 7.80 -3.08 -7.09
CA ILE A 238 6.41 -2.74 -7.47
C ILE A 238 5.45 -3.84 -6.99
N ARG A 239 5.80 -5.11 -7.24
CA ARG A 239 5.00 -6.23 -6.77
C ARG A 239 4.93 -6.28 -5.24
N LYS A 240 6.01 -5.93 -4.52
CA LYS A 240 6.00 -5.88 -3.06
C LYS A 240 5.09 -4.76 -2.54
N GLY A 241 5.06 -3.61 -3.20
CA GLY A 241 4.09 -2.54 -2.91
C GLY A 241 2.64 -2.98 -3.15
N MET A 242 2.37 -3.66 -4.26
CA MET A 242 1.04 -4.23 -4.56
C MET A 242 0.65 -5.32 -3.56
N GLU A 243 1.59 -6.13 -3.08
CA GLU A 243 1.35 -7.12 -2.03
C GLU A 243 0.87 -6.43 -0.74
N ALA A 244 1.54 -5.34 -0.33
CA ALA A 244 1.11 -4.57 0.83
C ALA A 244 -0.29 -3.96 0.64
N TYR A 245 -0.57 -3.38 -0.53
CA TYR A 245 -1.88 -2.86 -0.88
C TYR A 245 -2.98 -3.92 -0.74
N PHE A 246 -2.82 -5.08 -1.39
CA PHE A 246 -3.82 -6.14 -1.29
C PHE A 246 -3.90 -6.79 0.09
N THR A 247 -2.80 -6.79 0.86
CA THR A 247 -2.83 -7.24 2.25
C THR A 247 -3.75 -6.37 3.09
N LEU A 248 -3.63 -5.04 2.99
CA LEU A 248 -4.55 -4.11 3.66
C LEU A 248 -5.99 -4.29 3.20
N MET A 249 -6.20 -4.50 1.90
CA MET A 249 -7.53 -4.72 1.33
C MET A 249 -8.21 -5.96 1.89
N ILE A 250 -7.53 -7.11 1.91
CA ILE A 250 -8.13 -8.35 2.43
C ILE A 250 -8.33 -8.28 3.94
N GLU A 251 -7.45 -7.66 4.71
CA GLU A 251 -7.63 -7.48 6.15
C GLU A 251 -8.80 -6.55 6.47
N ALA A 252 -9.01 -5.50 5.67
CA ALA A 252 -10.16 -4.61 5.84
C ALA A 252 -11.50 -5.25 5.46
N LEU A 253 -11.49 -6.10 4.43
CA LEU A 253 -12.72 -6.59 3.81
C LEU A 253 -13.07 -8.05 4.17
N TRP A 254 -12.09 -8.88 4.58
CA TRP A 254 -12.31 -10.28 4.90
C TRP A 254 -12.11 -10.56 6.40
N PRO A 255 -12.92 -11.41 7.02
CA PRO A 255 -12.58 -11.94 8.34
C PRO A 255 -11.35 -12.86 8.25
N LYS A 256 -10.57 -12.96 9.32
CA LYS A 256 -9.38 -13.84 9.40
C LYS A 256 -9.67 -15.28 8.97
N ARG A 257 -10.83 -15.78 9.34
CA ARG A 257 -11.33 -17.10 8.92
C ARG A 257 -11.36 -17.24 7.39
N ARG A 258 -11.83 -16.20 6.66
CA ARG A 258 -11.86 -16.22 5.19
C ARG A 258 -10.45 -16.12 4.60
N ILE A 259 -9.57 -15.31 5.20
CA ILE A 259 -8.17 -15.23 4.77
C ILE A 259 -7.52 -16.62 4.86
N MET A 260 -7.71 -17.34 5.98
CA MET A 260 -7.20 -18.70 6.18
C MET A 260 -7.80 -19.70 5.18
N GLU A 261 -9.11 -19.65 4.96
CA GLU A 261 -9.77 -20.51 3.97
C GLU A 261 -9.19 -20.34 2.57
N VAL A 262 -9.07 -19.09 2.13
CA VAL A 262 -8.50 -18.76 0.81
C VAL A 262 -7.05 -19.22 0.76
N TYR A 263 -6.24 -18.88 1.77
CA TYR A 263 -4.85 -19.30 1.88
C TYR A 263 -4.68 -20.79 1.63
N LEU A 264 -5.38 -21.60 2.42
CA LEU A 264 -5.29 -23.08 2.37
C LEU A 264 -5.74 -23.65 1.02
N ASN A 265 -6.55 -22.94 0.26
CA ASN A 265 -7.07 -23.36 -1.04
C ASN A 265 -6.27 -22.87 -2.24
N VAL A 266 -5.41 -21.86 -2.08
CA VAL A 266 -4.67 -21.27 -3.24
C VAL A 266 -3.17 -21.50 -3.21
N ILE A 267 -2.57 -21.83 -2.06
CA ILE A 267 -1.13 -22.04 -1.98
C ILE A 267 -0.73 -23.38 -2.62
N GLU A 268 0.53 -23.41 -3.11
CA GLU A 268 1.13 -24.60 -3.68
C GLU A 268 1.67 -25.52 -2.58
N TRP A 269 1.32 -26.80 -2.65
CA TRP A 269 1.73 -27.87 -1.73
C TRP A 269 2.62 -28.92 -2.41
N GLY A 270 3.06 -28.66 -3.60
CA GLY A 270 3.91 -29.53 -4.40
C GLY A 270 3.77 -29.18 -5.87
N PRO A 271 4.65 -29.68 -6.75
CA PRO A 271 4.60 -29.33 -8.18
C PRO A 271 3.21 -29.54 -8.78
N GLY A 272 2.54 -28.44 -9.18
CA GLY A 272 1.20 -28.44 -9.77
C GLY A 272 0.06 -28.79 -8.81
N VAL A 273 0.29 -28.81 -7.48
CA VAL A 273 -0.73 -29.18 -6.47
C VAL A 273 -1.10 -27.96 -5.64
N PHE A 274 -2.32 -27.51 -5.79
CA PHE A 274 -2.87 -26.32 -5.14
C PHE A 274 -4.06 -26.68 -4.26
N GLY A 275 -4.02 -26.15 -3.03
CA GLY A 275 -5.09 -26.36 -2.04
C GLY A 275 -4.91 -27.58 -1.18
N ALA A 276 -5.44 -27.46 0.06
CA ALA A 276 -5.28 -28.43 1.13
C ALA A 276 -5.82 -29.83 0.79
N ASP A 277 -6.99 -29.90 0.12
CA ASP A 277 -7.58 -31.21 -0.19
C ASP A 277 -6.81 -31.94 -1.30
N ALA A 278 -6.36 -31.22 -2.33
CA ALA A 278 -5.50 -31.79 -3.36
C ALA A 278 -4.16 -32.27 -2.77
N ALA A 279 -3.60 -31.52 -1.80
CA ALA A 279 -2.40 -31.90 -1.08
C ALA A 279 -2.59 -33.17 -0.22
N ALA A 280 -3.68 -33.21 0.56
CA ALA A 280 -4.01 -34.38 1.40
C ALA A 280 -4.18 -35.64 0.56
N ARG A 281 -4.86 -35.54 -0.58
CA ARG A 281 -5.02 -36.67 -1.54
C ARG A 281 -3.71 -37.08 -2.15
N LYS A 282 -2.88 -36.12 -2.59
CA LYS A 282 -1.58 -36.42 -3.22
C LYS A 282 -0.61 -37.11 -2.26
N TRP A 283 -0.47 -36.57 -1.06
CA TRP A 283 0.56 -37.01 -0.13
C TRP A 283 0.12 -38.15 0.78
N PHE A 284 -1.17 -38.24 1.12
CA PHE A 284 -1.67 -39.18 2.11
C PHE A 284 -2.87 -40.02 1.64
N GLY A 285 -3.40 -39.84 0.44
CA GLY A 285 -4.50 -40.62 -0.13
C GLY A 285 -5.86 -40.39 0.56
N LYS A 286 -6.03 -39.26 1.26
CA LYS A 286 -7.25 -38.96 2.04
C LYS A 286 -7.70 -37.50 1.83
N SER A 287 -8.91 -37.18 2.31
CA SER A 287 -9.42 -35.80 2.30
C SER A 287 -8.70 -34.92 3.34
N ALA A 288 -8.71 -33.59 3.10
CA ALA A 288 -8.13 -32.62 4.04
C ALA A 288 -8.74 -32.69 5.45
N SER A 289 -10.02 -33.05 5.57
CA SER A 289 -10.70 -33.21 6.85
C SER A 289 -10.16 -34.35 7.74
N LYS A 290 -9.51 -35.36 7.12
CA LYS A 290 -9.00 -36.56 7.80
C LYS A 290 -7.50 -36.47 8.12
N LEU A 291 -6.85 -35.35 7.96
CA LEU A 291 -5.44 -35.16 8.28
C LEU A 291 -5.22 -35.31 9.79
N THR A 292 -4.31 -36.18 10.15
CA THR A 292 -3.80 -36.31 11.52
C THR A 292 -2.89 -35.11 11.84
N ARG A 293 -2.59 -34.90 13.12
CA ARG A 293 -1.71 -33.81 13.57
C ARG A 293 -0.33 -33.86 12.90
N LEU A 294 0.30 -35.02 12.83
CA LEU A 294 1.61 -35.16 12.23
C LEU A 294 1.59 -34.99 10.70
N GLU A 295 0.57 -35.49 10.02
CA GLU A 295 0.40 -35.28 8.57
C GLU A 295 0.19 -33.82 8.23
N ALA A 296 -0.65 -33.11 8.99
CA ALA A 296 -0.87 -31.69 8.88
C ALA A 296 0.44 -30.89 9.11
N ALA A 297 1.19 -31.27 10.14
CA ALA A 297 2.49 -30.64 10.43
C ALA A 297 3.54 -30.90 9.33
N ARG A 298 3.54 -32.07 8.71
CA ARG A 298 4.40 -32.37 7.55
C ARG A 298 4.01 -31.56 6.32
N LEU A 299 2.70 -31.35 6.08
CA LEU A 299 2.25 -30.44 5.04
C LEU A 299 2.74 -29.01 5.33
N ALA A 300 2.57 -28.49 6.53
CA ALA A 300 3.08 -27.17 6.88
C ALA A 300 4.61 -27.08 6.73
N ALA A 301 5.35 -28.15 7.02
CA ALA A 301 6.80 -28.19 6.89
C ALA A 301 7.31 -28.08 5.45
N ILE A 302 6.53 -28.41 4.43
CA ILE A 302 6.93 -28.29 3.02
C ILE A 302 6.69 -26.91 2.42
N LEU A 303 5.89 -26.03 3.05
CA LEU A 303 5.50 -24.71 2.52
C LEU A 303 6.67 -23.80 2.11
N PRO A 304 7.81 -23.78 2.82
CA PRO A 304 8.92 -22.93 2.41
C PRO A 304 9.51 -23.28 1.03
N SER A 305 9.35 -24.52 0.58
CA SER A 305 9.84 -24.98 -0.73
C SER A 305 9.03 -26.18 -1.23
N PRO A 306 7.75 -25.99 -1.62
CA PRO A 306 6.83 -27.09 -1.91
C PRO A 306 7.24 -27.90 -3.15
N LYS A 307 7.95 -27.30 -4.08
CA LYS A 307 8.50 -28.00 -5.25
C LYS A 307 9.68 -28.92 -4.92
N ARG A 308 10.37 -28.67 -3.80
CA ARG A 308 11.55 -29.42 -3.38
C ARG A 308 11.25 -30.48 -2.33
N TYR A 309 10.39 -30.16 -1.38
CA TYR A 309 10.09 -31.03 -0.24
C TYR A 309 8.91 -31.95 -0.49
N ARG A 310 8.93 -33.11 0.18
CA ARG A 310 7.87 -34.14 0.12
C ARG A 310 7.30 -34.33 1.52
N ALA A 311 5.99 -34.29 1.64
CA ALA A 311 5.31 -34.54 2.91
C ALA A 311 5.25 -36.06 3.24
N ASN A 312 5.19 -36.90 2.20
CA ASN A 312 5.20 -38.37 2.34
C ASN A 312 5.78 -39.05 1.08
N PRO A 313 6.79 -39.96 1.19
CA PRO A 313 7.59 -40.15 2.42
C PRO A 313 8.40 -38.88 2.73
N PRO A 314 8.49 -38.50 4.03
CA PRO A 314 9.23 -37.30 4.42
C PRO A 314 10.73 -37.55 4.34
N GLY A 315 11.49 -36.55 3.84
CA GLY A 315 12.93 -36.53 4.06
C GLY A 315 13.29 -36.11 5.50
N PRO A 316 14.57 -36.16 5.91
CA PRO A 316 14.98 -35.84 7.28
C PRO A 316 14.48 -34.47 7.75
N TYR A 317 14.69 -33.42 6.96
CA TYR A 317 14.22 -32.06 7.28
C TYR A 317 12.70 -32.00 7.54
N VAL A 318 11.89 -32.58 6.64
CA VAL A 318 10.42 -32.53 6.77
C VAL A 318 9.95 -33.34 7.96
N ASN A 319 10.63 -34.44 8.26
CA ASN A 319 10.33 -35.26 9.43
C ASN A 319 10.57 -34.47 10.72
N ASP A 320 11.76 -33.95 10.93
CA ASP A 320 12.14 -33.22 12.14
C ASP A 320 11.33 -31.91 12.31
N ARG A 321 11.18 -31.17 11.22
CA ARG A 321 10.35 -29.96 11.20
C ARG A 321 8.88 -30.29 11.48
N GLY A 322 8.37 -31.42 10.96
CA GLY A 322 7.00 -31.90 11.21
C GLY A 322 6.75 -32.18 12.70
N TYR A 323 7.65 -32.83 13.40
CA TYR A 323 7.53 -33.01 14.84
C TYR A 323 7.54 -31.69 15.61
N THR A 324 8.45 -30.78 15.24
CA THR A 324 8.52 -29.44 15.85
C THR A 324 7.21 -28.66 15.65
N ILE A 325 6.69 -28.63 14.43
CA ILE A 325 5.42 -27.93 14.11
C ILE A 325 4.25 -28.61 14.85
N SER A 326 4.20 -29.95 14.90
CA SER A 326 3.16 -30.69 15.61
C SER A 326 3.11 -30.33 17.09
N ALA A 327 4.27 -30.19 17.74
CA ALA A 327 4.34 -29.76 19.15
C ALA A 327 3.86 -28.30 19.31
N ARG A 328 4.32 -27.38 18.44
CA ARG A 328 3.89 -25.97 18.46
C ARG A 328 2.38 -25.80 18.18
N ALA A 329 1.83 -26.58 17.26
CA ALA A 329 0.39 -26.56 16.94
C ALA A 329 -0.48 -26.95 18.18
N SER A 330 0.04 -27.78 19.08
CA SER A 330 -0.62 -28.06 20.34
C SER A 330 -0.67 -26.85 21.27
N SER A 331 0.40 -26.04 21.31
CA SER A 331 0.43 -24.78 22.07
C SER A 331 -0.54 -23.73 21.48
N VAL A 332 -0.66 -23.67 20.15
CA VAL A 332 -1.64 -22.80 19.47
C VAL A 332 -3.06 -23.15 19.90
N ASP A 333 -3.40 -24.43 19.96
CA ASP A 333 -4.70 -24.94 20.43
C ASP A 333 -4.97 -24.53 21.89
N LEU A 334 -4.03 -24.83 22.78
CA LEU A 334 -4.15 -24.55 24.22
C LEU A 334 -4.29 -23.04 24.52
N ASN A 335 -3.60 -22.21 23.78
CA ASN A 335 -3.62 -20.74 23.97
C ASN A 335 -4.77 -20.05 23.21
N GLY A 336 -5.54 -20.78 22.40
CA GLY A 336 -6.60 -20.24 21.57
C GLY A 336 -6.13 -19.21 20.54
N ALA A 337 -4.88 -19.31 20.09
CA ALA A 337 -4.30 -18.39 19.10
C ALA A 337 -4.87 -18.62 17.69
N ASP A 338 -5.65 -19.68 17.49
CA ASP A 338 -6.33 -20.05 16.26
C ASP A 338 -7.80 -19.62 16.20
N ARG A 339 -8.36 -19.08 17.28
CA ARG A 339 -9.82 -18.81 17.39
C ARG A 339 -10.40 -17.96 16.26
N CYS A 340 -9.63 -17.00 15.74
CA CYS A 340 -10.09 -16.16 14.64
C CYS A 340 -10.19 -16.90 13.30
N ALA A 341 -9.50 -18.02 13.17
CA ALA A 341 -9.33 -18.78 11.94
C ALA A 341 -10.07 -20.14 11.97
N MET A 342 -10.70 -20.49 13.10
CA MET A 342 -11.46 -21.74 13.23
C MET A 342 -12.88 -21.63 12.66
N PRO A 343 -13.43 -22.76 12.20
CA PRO A 343 -14.82 -22.85 11.72
C PRO A 343 -15.86 -22.41 12.73
#